data_036d39debada3bfe7d578d18f414b0af
#
_entry.id   036d39debada3bfe7d578d18f414b0af
#
_cell.length_a   1.000
_cell.length_b   1.000
_cell.length_c   1.000
_cell.angle_alpha   90.00
_cell.angle_beta   90.00
_cell.angle_gamma   90.00
#
_symmetry.space_group_name_H-M   'P 1'
#
loop_
_entity.id
_entity.type
_entity.pdbx_description
1 polymer ?
#
loop_
_entity_poly.entity_id
_entity_poly.type
_entity_poly.pdbx_seq_one_letter_code
_entity_poly.pdbx_strand_id
1 'polypeptide(L)'
;MAKIIGMVSTSHVPSIGSAIVKNLQDSEYWKPFFSGFKPIHQWLANHKPDVVIVFYNDHGLNFFLDSMPTFAVGAADHYVNDDEGWGIPTLPPFKGDANISWEIINGLIEREFDVTTCQNMKVDHAFTLPLKLLWPESATCPVITVPICINTVQFPLPSAKRCYNLGKAVGEIIANLDSDLKFMILGTGGLSHQLDGERAGFINKKFDLDFLDSLVQNPTWATQYSIEELVEKVGTQGVELIMWIAARAALPGQVRQITSTYHIPISNTAGGIVLLENT
;
A
#
# COMPACT_ATOMS: atom_id res chain seq x y z
N MET A 1 -17.33 -14.72 -11.37
CA MET A 1 -17.23 -13.92 -10.13
C MET A 1 -15.81 -13.41 -9.98
N ALA A 2 -15.65 -12.15 -9.59
CA ALA A 2 -14.36 -11.53 -9.40
C ALA A 2 -13.49 -12.33 -8.40
N LYS A 3 -12.18 -12.35 -8.61
CA LYS A 3 -11.25 -13.15 -7.81
C LYS A 3 -10.08 -12.31 -7.33
N ILE A 4 -9.86 -12.28 -6.02
CA ILE A 4 -8.61 -11.75 -5.45
C ILE A 4 -7.55 -12.83 -5.52
N ILE A 5 -6.51 -12.62 -6.31
CA ILE A 5 -5.46 -13.62 -6.58
C ILE A 5 -4.29 -13.54 -5.61
N GLY A 6 -4.09 -12.41 -4.96
CA GLY A 6 -3.02 -12.22 -3.98
C GLY A 6 -2.86 -10.76 -3.56
N MET A 7 -1.90 -10.53 -2.68
CA MET A 7 -1.48 -9.19 -2.28
C MET A 7 0.03 -9.03 -2.35
N VAL A 8 0.43 -7.82 -2.69
CA VAL A 8 1.80 -7.32 -2.47
C VAL A 8 1.75 -6.23 -1.41
N SER A 9 2.73 -6.19 -0.54
CA SER A 9 2.98 -4.98 0.26
C SER A 9 4.45 -4.59 0.15
N THR A 10 4.71 -3.28 0.09
CA THR A 10 6.06 -2.74 -0.03
C THR A 10 6.16 -1.34 0.55
N SER A 11 7.35 -1.02 1.06
CA SER A 11 7.68 0.35 1.43
C SER A 11 7.71 1.27 0.22
N HIS A 12 7.40 2.56 0.41
CA HIS A 12 7.30 3.57 -0.66
C HIS A 12 8.24 4.77 -0.47
N VAL A 13 9.36 4.61 0.23
CA VAL A 13 10.27 5.71 0.58
C VAL A 13 10.72 6.49 -0.67
N PRO A 14 10.68 7.85 -0.69
CA PRO A 14 11.07 8.66 -1.86
C PRO A 14 12.48 8.36 -2.37
N SER A 15 13.40 7.95 -1.49
CA SER A 15 14.77 7.56 -1.88
C SER A 15 14.83 6.35 -2.82
N ILE A 16 13.80 5.48 -2.83
CA ILE A 16 13.66 4.39 -3.81
C ILE A 16 13.49 4.98 -5.21
N GLY A 17 12.63 5.98 -5.36
CA GLY A 17 12.45 6.70 -6.63
C GLY A 17 13.74 7.37 -7.10
N SER A 18 14.45 8.04 -6.19
CA SER A 18 15.77 8.63 -6.50
C SER A 18 16.79 7.57 -6.93
N ALA A 19 16.76 6.37 -6.35
CA ALA A 19 17.64 5.27 -6.76
C ALA A 19 17.30 4.77 -8.18
N ILE A 20 16.02 4.71 -8.53
CA ILE A 20 15.57 4.36 -9.89
C ILE A 20 16.09 5.39 -10.91
N VAL A 21 15.89 6.68 -10.65
CA VAL A 21 16.30 7.77 -11.54
C VAL A 21 17.81 7.79 -11.75
N LYS A 22 18.58 7.48 -10.71
CA LYS A 22 20.05 7.46 -10.75
C LYS A 22 20.64 6.12 -11.21
N ASN A 23 19.81 5.15 -11.60
CA ASN A 23 20.22 3.79 -11.99
C ASN A 23 21.07 3.07 -10.93
N LEU A 24 20.68 3.17 -9.65
CA LEU A 24 21.42 2.61 -8.51
C LEU A 24 20.89 1.23 -8.05
N GLN A 25 19.97 0.62 -8.79
CA GLN A 25 19.29 -0.63 -8.39
C GLN A 25 20.27 -1.79 -8.15
N ASP A 26 21.38 -1.85 -8.90
CA ASP A 26 22.41 -2.88 -8.78
C ASP A 26 23.57 -2.50 -7.85
N SER A 27 23.54 -1.31 -7.24
CA SER A 27 24.56 -0.91 -6.26
C SER A 27 24.50 -1.81 -5.02
N GLU A 28 25.64 -1.97 -4.32
CA GLU A 28 25.73 -2.80 -3.12
C GLU A 28 24.66 -2.44 -2.08
N TYR A 29 24.35 -1.15 -1.95
CA TYR A 29 23.37 -0.61 -1.01
C TYR A 29 21.92 -0.97 -1.38
N TRP A 30 21.54 -0.81 -2.65
CA TRP A 30 20.15 -0.95 -3.10
C TRP A 30 19.79 -2.35 -3.61
N LYS A 31 20.77 -3.10 -4.08
CA LYS A 31 20.55 -4.44 -4.67
C LYS A 31 19.74 -5.39 -3.79
N PRO A 32 19.93 -5.46 -2.45
CA PRO A 32 19.11 -6.33 -1.61
C PRO A 32 17.61 -5.99 -1.68
N PHE A 33 17.26 -4.70 -1.72
CA PHE A 33 15.86 -4.27 -1.85
C PHE A 33 15.30 -4.61 -3.24
N PHE A 34 15.93 -4.11 -4.32
CA PHE A 34 15.39 -4.32 -5.67
C PHE A 34 15.35 -5.79 -6.09
N SER A 35 16.31 -6.60 -5.67
CA SER A 35 16.29 -8.04 -5.99
C SER A 35 15.13 -8.79 -5.31
N GLY A 36 14.56 -8.25 -4.24
CA GLY A 36 13.37 -8.78 -3.60
C GLY A 36 12.13 -8.78 -4.48
N PHE A 37 12.10 -7.94 -5.53
CA PHE A 37 10.99 -7.88 -6.49
C PHE A 37 11.01 -8.97 -7.55
N LYS A 38 12.12 -9.68 -7.76
CA LYS A 38 12.22 -10.71 -8.80
C LYS A 38 11.12 -11.79 -8.72
N PRO A 39 10.83 -12.37 -7.54
CA PRO A 39 9.72 -13.33 -7.42
C PRO A 39 8.36 -12.70 -7.72
N ILE A 40 8.18 -11.41 -7.39
CA ILE A 40 6.93 -10.68 -7.66
C ILE A 40 6.75 -10.47 -9.16
N HIS A 41 7.79 -10.02 -9.87
CA HIS A 41 7.73 -9.85 -11.33
C HIS A 41 7.38 -11.18 -12.03
N GLN A 42 7.96 -12.29 -11.58
CA GLN A 42 7.66 -13.61 -12.12
C GLN A 42 6.20 -14.02 -11.83
N TRP A 43 5.73 -13.76 -10.61
CA TRP A 43 4.35 -14.03 -10.23
C TRP A 43 3.35 -13.18 -11.04
N LEU A 44 3.62 -11.89 -11.22
CA LEU A 44 2.80 -10.97 -12.03
C LEU A 44 2.73 -11.42 -13.50
N ALA A 45 3.85 -11.85 -14.08
CA ALA A 45 3.89 -12.36 -15.45
C ALA A 45 3.01 -13.59 -15.66
N ASN A 46 2.91 -14.45 -14.63
CA ASN A 46 2.11 -15.68 -14.68
C ASN A 46 0.62 -15.43 -14.37
N HIS A 47 0.30 -14.57 -13.42
CA HIS A 47 -1.07 -14.38 -12.92
C HIS A 47 -1.84 -13.27 -13.61
N LYS A 48 -1.14 -12.22 -14.08
CA LYS A 48 -1.69 -11.09 -14.86
C LYS A 48 -2.97 -10.54 -14.22
N PRO A 49 -2.86 -9.79 -13.11
CA PRO A 49 -4.01 -9.10 -12.54
C PRO A 49 -4.59 -8.10 -13.53
N ASP A 50 -5.90 -7.90 -13.50
CA ASP A 50 -6.61 -6.91 -14.31
C ASP A 50 -6.75 -5.59 -13.55
N VAL A 51 -6.96 -5.69 -12.22
CA VAL A 51 -7.21 -4.56 -11.32
C VAL A 51 -6.32 -4.65 -10.09
N VAL A 52 -5.79 -3.51 -9.65
CA VAL A 52 -5.07 -3.38 -8.36
C VAL A 52 -5.81 -2.40 -7.46
N ILE A 53 -6.21 -2.88 -6.28
CA ILE A 53 -6.68 -2.02 -5.20
C ILE A 53 -5.45 -1.58 -4.42
N VAL A 54 -5.25 -0.27 -4.26
CA VAL A 54 -4.06 0.29 -3.60
C VAL A 54 -4.45 0.94 -2.30
N PHE A 55 -4.07 0.34 -1.17
CA PHE A 55 -4.12 0.98 0.14
C PHE A 55 -2.84 1.79 0.34
N TYR A 56 -2.96 3.10 0.42
CA TYR A 56 -1.85 4.04 0.53
C TYR A 56 -2.23 5.24 1.40
N ASN A 57 -1.29 6.09 1.75
CA ASN A 57 -1.53 7.39 2.37
C ASN A 57 -1.10 8.52 1.44
N ASP A 58 -1.74 9.66 1.55
CA ASP A 58 -1.36 10.89 0.85
C ASP A 58 -0.43 11.72 1.75
N HIS A 59 0.65 12.24 1.19
CA HIS A 59 1.63 13.07 1.91
C HIS A 59 1.45 14.58 1.67
N GLY A 60 0.21 15.00 1.45
CA GLY A 60 -0.11 16.41 1.25
C GLY A 60 -0.09 16.83 -0.23
N LEU A 61 -0.36 15.90 -1.15
CA LEU A 61 -0.56 16.21 -2.56
C LEU A 61 -2.03 16.46 -2.89
N ASN A 62 -2.93 15.69 -2.29
CA ASN A 62 -4.37 15.78 -2.54
C ASN A 62 -5.17 16.18 -1.30
N PHE A 63 -4.75 15.74 -0.11
CA PHE A 63 -5.40 16.08 1.16
C PHE A 63 -4.47 16.89 2.05
N PHE A 64 -5.01 17.96 2.66
CA PHE A 64 -4.26 18.89 3.50
C PHE A 64 -4.83 18.92 4.92
N LEU A 65 -4.09 19.52 5.84
CA LEU A 65 -4.46 19.54 7.26
C LEU A 65 -5.76 20.27 7.58
N ASP A 66 -6.27 21.08 6.66
CA ASP A 66 -7.55 21.78 6.77
C ASP A 66 -8.76 20.88 6.46
N SER A 67 -8.54 19.77 5.74
CA SER A 67 -9.60 18.81 5.38
C SER A 67 -9.05 17.41 5.13
N MET A 68 -8.68 16.71 6.23
CA MET A 68 -8.07 15.38 6.15
C MET A 68 -9.13 14.28 6.35
N PRO A 69 -9.47 13.52 5.31
CA PRO A 69 -10.41 12.40 5.43
C PRO A 69 -9.75 11.22 6.13
N THR A 70 -10.49 10.51 6.97
CA THR A 70 -10.03 9.24 7.58
C THR A 70 -9.76 8.18 6.51
N PHE A 71 -10.70 8.04 5.55
CA PHE A 71 -10.60 7.19 4.38
C PHE A 71 -11.11 7.93 3.16
N ALA A 72 -10.42 7.79 2.03
CA ALA A 72 -10.89 8.32 0.77
C ALA A 72 -10.74 7.28 -0.35
N VAL A 73 -11.68 7.25 -1.28
CA VAL A 73 -11.66 6.33 -2.43
C VAL A 73 -11.72 7.14 -3.70
N GLY A 74 -10.77 6.90 -4.59
CA GLY A 74 -10.78 7.49 -5.93
C GLY A 74 -11.86 6.84 -6.80
N ALA A 75 -12.65 7.66 -7.48
CA ALA A 75 -13.74 7.23 -8.37
C ALA A 75 -13.64 7.95 -9.73
N ALA A 76 -12.51 7.74 -10.41
CA ALA A 76 -12.20 8.35 -11.69
C ALA A 76 -11.66 7.31 -12.69
N ASP A 77 -11.69 7.66 -13.98
CA ASP A 77 -11.15 6.81 -15.04
C ASP A 77 -9.63 6.92 -15.16
N HIS A 78 -9.04 7.95 -14.55
CA HIS A 78 -7.59 8.11 -14.45
C HIS A 78 -7.19 8.96 -13.26
N TYR A 79 -5.97 8.70 -12.78
CA TYR A 79 -5.33 9.42 -11.69
C TYR A 79 -4.02 10.00 -12.18
N VAL A 80 -3.83 11.30 -11.95
CA VAL A 80 -2.60 12.02 -12.26
C VAL A 80 -1.72 12.15 -11.03
N ASN A 81 -0.42 12.34 -11.23
CA ASN A 81 0.53 12.64 -10.17
C ASN A 81 1.27 13.94 -10.52
N ASP A 82 1.85 14.56 -9.52
CA ASP A 82 2.59 15.81 -9.65
C ASP A 82 4.01 15.68 -9.12
N ASP A 83 4.85 16.69 -9.38
CA ASP A 83 6.17 16.79 -8.79
C ASP A 83 6.04 17.18 -7.31
N GLU A 84 6.48 16.29 -6.44
CA GLU A 84 6.48 16.49 -4.98
C GLU A 84 7.80 17.06 -4.46
N GLY A 85 8.71 17.46 -5.36
CA GLY A 85 10.02 18.04 -4.98
C GLY A 85 11.08 17.00 -4.56
N TRP A 86 10.79 15.70 -4.69
CA TRP A 86 11.75 14.62 -4.35
C TRP A 86 12.72 14.27 -5.47
N GLY A 87 12.63 14.95 -6.62
CA GLY A 87 13.41 14.63 -7.82
C GLY A 87 13.00 13.32 -8.50
N ILE A 88 11.76 12.88 -8.26
CA ILE A 88 11.14 11.74 -8.91
C ILE A 88 10.30 12.28 -10.07
N PRO A 89 10.56 11.87 -11.32
CA PRO A 89 9.76 12.32 -12.45
C PRO A 89 8.30 11.91 -12.30
N THR A 90 7.40 12.79 -12.74
CA THR A 90 5.98 12.44 -12.88
C THR A 90 5.82 11.30 -13.89
N LEU A 91 4.92 10.39 -13.58
CA LEU A 91 4.58 9.26 -14.43
C LEU A 91 3.36 9.59 -15.31
N PRO A 92 3.17 8.89 -16.45
CA PRO A 92 1.92 8.93 -17.18
C PRO A 92 0.72 8.63 -16.27
N PRO A 93 -0.49 9.18 -16.57
CA PRO A 93 -1.67 8.92 -15.75
C PRO A 93 -1.93 7.42 -15.55
N PHE A 94 -2.32 7.05 -14.35
CA PHE A 94 -2.74 5.69 -14.01
C PHE A 94 -4.20 5.49 -14.44
N LYS A 95 -4.47 4.36 -15.09
CA LYS A 95 -5.80 3.99 -15.49
C LYS A 95 -6.64 3.63 -14.25
N GLY A 96 -7.80 4.26 -14.10
CA GLY A 96 -8.84 3.90 -13.14
C GLY A 96 -10.03 3.22 -13.84
N ASP A 97 -11.05 2.91 -13.05
CA ASP A 97 -12.38 2.51 -13.50
C ASP A 97 -13.40 3.02 -12.48
N ALA A 98 -14.12 4.07 -12.88
CA ALA A 98 -15.09 4.71 -12.01
C ALA A 98 -16.20 3.74 -11.58
N ASN A 99 -16.63 2.80 -12.43
CA ASN A 99 -17.70 1.86 -12.09
C ASN A 99 -17.25 0.90 -10.99
N ILE A 100 -16.07 0.29 -11.12
CA ILE A 100 -15.50 -0.57 -10.06
C ILE A 100 -15.34 0.22 -8.77
N SER A 101 -14.87 1.46 -8.85
CA SER A 101 -14.70 2.32 -7.67
C SER A 101 -16.04 2.61 -6.99
N TRP A 102 -17.09 2.90 -7.74
CA TRP A 102 -18.42 3.14 -7.18
C TRP A 102 -19.06 1.90 -6.57
N GLU A 103 -18.85 0.71 -7.13
CA GLU A 103 -19.27 -0.55 -6.50
C GLU A 103 -18.59 -0.73 -5.12
N ILE A 104 -17.29 -0.43 -5.04
CA ILE A 104 -16.54 -0.49 -3.78
C ILE A 104 -17.07 0.58 -2.79
N ILE A 105 -17.27 1.83 -3.23
CA ILE A 105 -17.78 2.91 -2.41
C ILE A 105 -19.16 2.57 -1.85
N ASN A 106 -20.11 2.17 -2.69
CA ASN A 106 -21.45 1.80 -2.28
C ASN A 106 -21.42 0.66 -1.26
N GLY A 107 -20.66 -0.40 -1.55
CA GLY A 107 -20.51 -1.52 -0.63
C GLY A 107 -19.85 -1.16 0.70
N LEU A 108 -18.96 -0.16 0.74
CA LEU A 108 -18.37 0.36 1.97
C LEU A 108 -19.40 1.17 2.78
N ILE A 109 -20.18 2.04 2.13
CA ILE A 109 -21.25 2.80 2.79
C ILE A 109 -22.29 1.86 3.41
N GLU A 110 -22.71 0.82 2.69
CA GLU A 110 -23.62 -0.21 3.21
C GLU A 110 -23.06 -0.95 4.45
N ARG A 111 -21.73 -0.99 4.61
CA ARG A 111 -21.01 -1.59 5.74
C ARG A 111 -20.58 -0.56 6.80
N GLU A 112 -21.23 0.60 6.81
CA GLU A 112 -21.06 1.65 7.82
C GLU A 112 -19.64 2.31 7.80
N PHE A 113 -18.98 2.33 6.61
CA PHE A 113 -17.78 3.12 6.42
C PHE A 113 -18.09 4.47 5.79
N ASP A 114 -17.83 5.55 6.53
CA ASP A 114 -17.87 6.90 5.98
C ASP A 114 -16.60 7.17 5.17
N VAL A 115 -16.70 7.02 3.85
CA VAL A 115 -15.58 7.28 2.94
C VAL A 115 -15.78 8.57 2.16
N THR A 116 -14.70 9.33 1.98
CA THR A 116 -14.68 10.47 1.07
C THR A 116 -14.55 9.97 -0.36
N THR A 117 -15.46 10.37 -1.24
CA THR A 117 -15.43 10.02 -2.67
C THR A 117 -14.68 11.08 -3.47
N CYS A 118 -13.69 10.66 -4.27
CA CYS A 118 -12.83 11.58 -5.02
C CYS A 118 -12.93 11.31 -6.53
N GLN A 119 -13.74 12.11 -7.24
CA GLN A 119 -13.88 12.02 -8.69
C GLN A 119 -12.78 12.77 -9.45
N ASN A 120 -11.97 13.54 -8.74
CA ASN A 120 -10.76 14.16 -9.24
C ASN A 120 -9.69 14.06 -8.13
N MET A 121 -8.79 13.10 -8.26
CA MET A 121 -7.81 12.76 -7.24
C MET A 121 -6.42 12.72 -7.85
N LYS A 122 -5.48 13.44 -7.25
CA LYS A 122 -4.06 13.25 -7.51
C LYS A 122 -3.52 12.12 -6.63
N VAL A 123 -2.50 11.44 -7.09
CA VAL A 123 -1.82 10.38 -6.36
C VAL A 123 -0.34 10.68 -6.23
N ASP A 124 0.21 10.46 -5.04
CA ASP A 124 1.59 10.79 -4.70
C ASP A 124 2.56 9.61 -4.86
N HIS A 125 3.80 9.76 -4.38
CA HIS A 125 4.82 8.72 -4.45
C HIS A 125 4.43 7.44 -3.70
N ALA A 126 3.58 7.52 -2.66
CA ALA A 126 3.13 6.33 -1.92
C ALA A 126 2.27 5.40 -2.78
N PHE A 127 1.59 5.96 -3.78
CA PHE A 127 0.84 5.22 -4.78
C PHE A 127 1.71 4.85 -5.99
N THR A 128 2.45 5.83 -6.50
CA THR A 128 3.13 5.71 -7.80
C THR A 128 4.37 4.83 -7.77
N LEU A 129 5.22 4.95 -6.73
CA LEU A 129 6.45 4.18 -6.63
C LEU A 129 6.22 2.67 -6.51
N PRO A 130 5.32 2.18 -5.63
CA PRO A 130 5.03 0.76 -5.57
C PRO A 130 4.55 0.18 -6.90
N LEU A 131 3.67 0.88 -7.61
CA LEU A 131 3.21 0.45 -8.93
C LEU A 131 4.36 0.44 -9.96
N LYS A 132 5.26 1.44 -9.93
CA LYS A 132 6.46 1.46 -10.78
C LYS A 132 7.42 0.32 -10.45
N LEU A 133 7.56 -0.05 -9.18
CA LEU A 133 8.37 -1.20 -8.75
C LEU A 133 7.79 -2.54 -9.23
N LEU A 134 6.46 -2.65 -9.30
CA LEU A 134 5.79 -3.87 -9.79
C LEU A 134 5.94 -4.04 -11.32
N TRP A 135 5.97 -2.96 -12.08
CA TRP A 135 6.12 -2.97 -13.56
C TRP A 135 7.23 -2.02 -14.01
N PRO A 136 8.50 -2.31 -13.66
CA PRO A 136 9.61 -1.38 -13.89
C PRO A 136 9.86 -1.06 -15.37
N GLU A 137 9.64 -2.03 -16.26
CA GLU A 137 9.88 -1.89 -17.70
C GLU A 137 8.71 -1.24 -18.46
N SER A 138 7.55 -1.09 -17.82
CA SER A 138 6.38 -0.53 -18.47
C SER A 138 6.43 0.99 -18.47
N ALA A 139 6.15 1.61 -19.62
CA ALA A 139 6.04 3.06 -19.75
C ALA A 139 4.80 3.60 -18.99
N THR A 140 3.72 2.81 -18.96
CA THR A 140 2.49 3.10 -18.23
C THR A 140 2.14 1.92 -17.33
N CYS A 141 1.41 2.16 -16.24
CA CYS A 141 0.87 1.05 -15.42
C CYS A 141 -0.10 0.21 -16.27
N PRO A 142 0.12 -1.11 -16.43
CA PRO A 142 -0.63 -1.93 -17.39
C PRO A 142 -2.00 -2.39 -16.87
N VAL A 143 -2.38 -2.04 -15.64
CA VAL A 143 -3.60 -2.51 -14.96
C VAL A 143 -4.50 -1.35 -14.57
N ILE A 144 -5.78 -1.64 -14.33
CA ILE A 144 -6.71 -0.72 -13.70
C ILE A 144 -6.31 -0.55 -12.24
N THR A 145 -6.37 0.67 -11.71
CA THR A 145 -6.06 0.96 -10.31
C THR A 145 -7.25 1.58 -9.60
N VAL A 146 -7.46 1.20 -8.35
CA VAL A 146 -8.44 1.84 -7.46
C VAL A 146 -7.71 2.31 -6.20
N PRO A 147 -7.49 3.62 -6.04
CA PRO A 147 -6.83 4.16 -4.86
C PRO A 147 -7.78 4.22 -3.67
N ILE A 148 -7.34 3.66 -2.54
CA ILE A 148 -7.99 3.79 -1.23
C ILE A 148 -6.98 4.42 -0.29
N CYS A 149 -7.16 5.72 -0.02
CA CYS A 149 -6.29 6.48 0.86
C CYS A 149 -6.72 6.28 2.32
N ILE A 150 -5.74 6.03 3.18
CA ILE A 150 -5.90 5.91 4.63
C ILE A 150 -5.07 7.01 5.29
N ASN A 151 -5.69 7.83 6.14
CA ASN A 151 -4.97 8.87 6.86
C ASN A 151 -3.94 8.26 7.84
N THR A 152 -2.67 8.61 7.65
CA THR A 152 -1.57 8.32 8.57
C THR A 152 -0.81 9.59 9.00
N VAL A 153 -1.27 10.75 8.53
CA VAL A 153 -0.55 12.03 8.66
C VAL A 153 -1.08 12.87 9.81
N GLN A 154 -2.39 13.01 9.92
CA GLN A 154 -3.02 13.90 10.90
C GLN A 154 -3.84 13.10 11.93
N PHE A 155 -3.45 13.22 13.21
CA PHE A 155 -4.22 12.65 14.31
C PHE A 155 -5.59 13.34 14.49
N PRO A 156 -6.64 12.58 14.86
CA PRO A 156 -6.62 11.15 15.19
C PRO A 156 -6.57 10.24 13.94
N LEU A 157 -5.73 9.21 14.02
CA LEU A 157 -5.63 8.21 12.96
C LEU A 157 -6.69 7.10 13.14
N PRO A 158 -7.11 6.42 12.06
CA PRO A 158 -7.92 5.21 12.20
C PRO A 158 -7.15 4.10 12.91
N SER A 159 -7.81 3.39 13.81
CA SER A 159 -7.18 2.27 14.52
C SER A 159 -6.78 1.14 13.53
N ALA A 160 -5.76 0.36 13.89
CA ALA A 160 -5.36 -0.83 13.13
C ALA A 160 -6.52 -1.81 12.91
N LYS A 161 -7.41 -1.97 13.92
CA LYS A 161 -8.63 -2.78 13.82
C LYS A 161 -9.61 -2.20 12.79
N ARG A 162 -9.76 -0.87 12.74
CA ARG A 162 -10.65 -0.22 11.75
C ARG A 162 -10.10 -0.39 10.33
N CYS A 163 -8.78 -0.29 10.15
CA CYS A 163 -8.12 -0.55 8.86
C CYS A 163 -8.24 -2.02 8.44
N TYR A 164 -8.10 -2.97 9.38
CA TYR A 164 -8.37 -4.38 9.14
C TYR A 164 -9.82 -4.61 8.66
N ASN A 165 -10.80 -4.01 9.34
CA ASN A 165 -12.21 -4.13 8.97
C ASN A 165 -12.49 -3.50 7.59
N LEU A 166 -11.85 -2.37 7.26
CA LEU A 166 -11.93 -1.75 5.93
C LEU A 166 -11.44 -2.73 4.85
N GLY A 167 -10.26 -3.29 5.03
CA GLY A 167 -9.71 -4.26 4.09
C GLY A 167 -10.60 -5.48 3.90
N LYS A 168 -11.11 -6.05 5.01
CA LYS A 168 -12.05 -7.16 4.99
C LYS A 168 -13.31 -6.81 4.20
N ALA A 169 -13.90 -5.63 4.44
CA ALA A 169 -15.07 -5.16 3.70
C ALA A 169 -14.78 -5.04 2.19
N VAL A 170 -13.64 -4.46 1.81
CA VAL A 170 -13.23 -4.38 0.39
C VAL A 170 -13.10 -5.77 -0.23
N GLY A 171 -12.47 -6.72 0.48
CA GLY A 171 -12.36 -8.10 -0.01
C GLY A 171 -13.72 -8.78 -0.24
N GLU A 172 -14.67 -8.61 0.69
CA GLU A 172 -16.03 -9.13 0.59
C GLU A 172 -16.81 -8.48 -0.56
N ILE A 173 -16.65 -7.17 -0.77
CA ILE A 173 -17.28 -6.46 -1.88
C ILE A 173 -16.77 -7.02 -3.22
N ILE A 174 -15.45 -7.12 -3.38
CA ILE A 174 -14.85 -7.67 -4.61
C ILE A 174 -15.34 -9.08 -4.89
N ALA A 175 -15.42 -9.95 -3.88
CA ALA A 175 -15.89 -11.32 -4.05
C ALA A 175 -17.34 -11.41 -4.55
N ASN A 176 -18.15 -10.37 -4.33
CA ASN A 176 -19.54 -10.27 -4.75
C ASN A 176 -19.76 -9.51 -6.08
N LEU A 177 -18.68 -8.95 -6.67
CA LEU A 177 -18.80 -8.28 -7.97
C LEU A 177 -19.17 -9.29 -9.07
N ASP A 178 -20.13 -8.91 -9.90
CA ASP A 178 -20.48 -9.66 -11.12
C ASP A 178 -19.44 -9.39 -12.23
N SER A 179 -18.31 -10.02 -12.11
CA SER A 179 -17.16 -9.80 -13.00
C SER A 179 -16.25 -11.03 -12.98
N ASP A 180 -15.49 -11.27 -14.04
CA ASP A 180 -14.46 -12.30 -14.13
C ASP A 180 -13.04 -11.74 -13.93
N LEU A 181 -12.92 -10.47 -13.54
CA LEU A 181 -11.64 -9.77 -13.35
C LEU A 181 -10.84 -10.37 -12.19
N LYS A 182 -9.53 -10.40 -12.37
CA LYS A 182 -8.56 -10.78 -11.36
C LYS A 182 -8.06 -9.53 -10.63
N PHE A 183 -8.30 -9.50 -9.33
CA PHE A 183 -7.88 -8.42 -8.46
C PHE A 183 -6.60 -8.80 -7.74
N MET A 184 -5.67 -7.86 -7.64
CA MET A 184 -4.55 -7.89 -6.73
C MET A 184 -4.70 -6.75 -5.71
N ILE A 185 -4.30 -7.00 -4.47
CA ILE A 185 -4.30 -5.98 -3.42
C ILE A 185 -2.86 -5.48 -3.23
N LEU A 186 -2.69 -4.17 -3.09
CA LEU A 186 -1.42 -3.53 -2.81
C LEU A 186 -1.53 -2.71 -1.53
N GLY A 187 -0.70 -3.00 -0.54
CA GLY A 187 -0.53 -2.18 0.66
C GLY A 187 0.83 -1.49 0.64
N THR A 188 0.87 -0.18 0.84
CA THR A 188 2.12 0.58 0.73
C THR A 188 2.53 1.19 2.08
N GLY A 189 3.74 1.72 2.20
CA GLY A 189 4.24 2.36 3.42
C GLY A 189 5.05 1.46 4.35
N GLY A 190 5.38 1.97 5.52
CA GLY A 190 6.13 1.25 6.54
C GLY A 190 7.50 0.73 6.03
N LEU A 191 8.25 -0.08 6.76
CA LEU A 191 7.95 -0.57 8.11
C LEU A 191 8.33 0.47 9.17
N SER A 192 8.99 0.05 10.28
CA SER A 192 9.34 0.99 11.33
C SER A 192 10.26 2.11 10.81
N HIS A 193 9.90 3.34 11.09
CA HIS A 193 10.72 4.53 10.86
C HIS A 193 10.19 5.76 11.58
N GLN A 194 11.11 6.67 11.89
CA GLN A 194 10.80 7.99 12.40
C GLN A 194 11.75 9.00 11.78
N LEU A 195 11.21 10.05 11.15
CA LEU A 195 12.00 10.97 10.36
C LEU A 195 12.54 12.14 11.17
N ASP A 196 11.89 12.49 12.27
CA ASP A 196 12.19 13.69 13.07
C ASP A 196 12.08 13.45 14.59
N GLY A 197 12.38 14.51 15.36
CA GLY A 197 12.34 14.49 16.81
C GLY A 197 13.48 13.69 17.44
N GLU A 198 13.39 13.44 18.76
CA GLU A 198 14.42 12.75 19.54
C GLU A 198 14.69 11.31 19.10
N ARG A 199 13.71 10.69 18.44
CA ARG A 199 13.79 9.30 17.97
C ARG A 199 14.06 9.21 16.46
N ALA A 200 14.52 10.29 15.81
CA ALA A 200 14.84 10.25 14.38
C ALA A 200 15.82 9.10 14.05
N GLY A 201 15.48 8.31 13.02
CA GLY A 201 16.23 7.11 12.64
C GLY A 201 15.86 5.86 13.45
N PHE A 202 14.82 5.90 14.29
CA PHE A 202 14.37 4.74 15.05
C PHE A 202 13.86 3.63 14.12
N ILE A 203 14.39 2.43 14.34
CA ILE A 203 13.99 1.20 13.66
C ILE A 203 13.83 0.09 14.68
N ASN A 204 12.69 -0.62 14.67
CA ASN A 204 12.43 -1.75 15.54
C ASN A 204 12.37 -3.05 14.72
N LYS A 205 13.55 -3.56 14.35
CA LYS A 205 13.70 -4.79 13.56
C LYS A 205 12.90 -5.96 14.12
N LYS A 206 12.86 -6.12 15.44
CA LYS A 206 12.14 -7.24 16.05
C LYS A 206 10.63 -7.14 15.77
N PHE A 207 10.06 -5.98 16.01
CA PHE A 207 8.63 -5.75 15.77
C PHE A 207 8.30 -5.90 14.29
N ASP A 208 9.13 -5.34 13.41
CA ASP A 208 8.93 -5.45 11.96
C ASP A 208 8.90 -6.91 11.49
N LEU A 209 9.84 -7.75 11.97
CA LEU A 209 9.85 -9.17 11.61
C LEU A 209 8.66 -9.93 12.20
N ASP A 210 8.30 -9.68 13.46
CA ASP A 210 7.09 -10.24 14.09
C ASP A 210 5.82 -9.82 13.30
N PHE A 211 5.77 -8.58 12.82
CA PHE A 211 4.67 -8.07 11.98
C PHE A 211 4.61 -8.78 10.62
N LEU A 212 5.75 -8.91 9.93
CA LEU A 212 5.80 -9.63 8.64
C LEU A 212 5.33 -11.08 8.78
N ASP A 213 5.77 -11.77 9.81
CA ASP A 213 5.34 -13.15 10.10
C ASP A 213 3.84 -13.21 10.42
N SER A 214 3.32 -12.22 11.12
CA SER A 214 1.91 -12.15 11.50
C SER A 214 0.97 -12.06 10.29
N LEU A 215 1.40 -11.46 9.18
CA LEU A 215 0.58 -11.38 7.96
C LEU A 215 0.15 -12.77 7.45
N VAL A 216 0.93 -13.80 7.75
CA VAL A 216 0.59 -15.19 7.41
C VAL A 216 -0.05 -15.92 8.58
N GLN A 217 0.56 -15.84 9.75
CA GLN A 217 0.22 -16.71 10.89
C GLN A 217 -0.97 -16.18 11.71
N ASN A 218 -1.08 -14.86 11.85
CA ASN A 218 -2.14 -14.21 12.64
C ASN A 218 -2.38 -12.79 12.10
N PRO A 219 -3.17 -12.61 11.03
CA PRO A 219 -3.35 -11.31 10.38
C PRO A 219 -4.04 -10.25 11.27
N THR A 220 -4.60 -10.65 12.41
CA THR A 220 -5.18 -9.72 13.40
C THR A 220 -4.19 -9.32 14.49
N TRP A 221 -2.96 -9.87 14.50
CA TRP A 221 -1.99 -9.63 15.58
C TRP A 221 -1.76 -8.15 15.87
N ALA A 222 -1.54 -7.33 14.85
CA ALA A 222 -1.27 -5.90 15.05
C ALA A 222 -2.53 -5.09 15.45
N THR A 223 -3.73 -5.65 15.31
CA THR A 223 -4.98 -4.95 15.68
C THR A 223 -5.22 -4.87 17.20
N GLN A 224 -4.39 -5.55 17.99
CA GLN A 224 -4.44 -5.47 19.44
C GLN A 224 -3.84 -4.16 20.00
N TYR A 225 -3.02 -3.47 19.21
CA TYR A 225 -2.34 -2.25 19.63
C TYR A 225 -3.21 -1.01 19.34
N SER A 226 -3.19 -0.03 20.23
CA SER A 226 -3.67 1.32 19.92
C SER A 226 -2.73 2.01 18.92
N ILE A 227 -3.14 3.13 18.37
CA ILE A 227 -2.28 3.90 17.45
C ILE A 227 -1.06 4.46 18.20
N GLU A 228 -1.24 4.92 19.44
CA GLU A 228 -0.17 5.42 20.30
C GLU A 228 0.87 4.31 20.57
N GLU A 229 0.41 3.10 20.89
CA GLU A 229 1.28 1.94 21.09
C GLU A 229 2.01 1.55 19.79
N LEU A 230 1.35 1.63 18.63
CA LEU A 230 2.01 1.39 17.34
C LEU A 230 3.09 2.44 17.07
N VAL A 231 2.78 3.72 17.27
CA VAL A 231 3.78 4.81 17.12
C VAL A 231 4.98 4.59 18.04
N GLU A 232 4.76 4.16 19.29
CA GLU A 232 5.84 3.81 20.20
C GLU A 232 6.70 2.66 19.67
N LYS A 233 6.08 1.64 19.07
CA LYS A 233 6.74 0.43 18.57
C LYS A 233 7.46 0.64 17.24
N VAL A 234 6.91 1.43 16.34
CA VAL A 234 7.39 1.51 14.95
C VAL A 234 7.80 2.91 14.50
N GLY A 235 7.57 3.93 15.32
CA GLY A 235 7.82 5.34 14.98
C GLY A 235 6.59 6.02 14.38
N THR A 236 6.64 7.35 14.35
CA THR A 236 5.51 8.19 13.94
C THR A 236 5.06 7.89 12.50
N GLN A 237 6.00 7.72 11.59
CA GLN A 237 5.70 7.38 10.20
C GLN A 237 5.57 5.86 9.99
N GLY A 238 6.21 5.04 10.82
CA GLY A 238 6.09 3.57 10.75
C GLY A 238 4.66 3.05 10.96
N VAL A 239 3.77 3.87 11.55
CA VAL A 239 2.34 3.56 11.67
C VAL A 239 1.66 3.29 10.33
N GLU A 240 2.27 3.64 9.21
CA GLU A 240 1.84 3.30 7.84
C GLU A 240 1.63 1.80 7.61
N LEU A 241 2.20 0.93 8.48
CA LEU A 241 1.92 -0.51 8.44
C LEU A 241 0.42 -0.86 8.50
N ILE A 242 -0.46 0.07 8.92
CA ILE A 242 -1.92 -0.11 8.91
C ILE A 242 -2.48 -0.35 7.50
N MET A 243 -1.80 0.13 6.46
CA MET A 243 -2.16 -0.13 5.06
C MET A 243 -1.86 -1.58 4.66
N TRP A 244 -0.79 -2.17 5.20
CA TRP A 244 -0.51 -3.61 5.02
C TRP A 244 -1.54 -4.48 5.74
N ILE A 245 -2.00 -4.02 6.92
CA ILE A 245 -3.09 -4.68 7.66
C ILE A 245 -4.37 -4.69 6.83
N ALA A 246 -4.75 -3.55 6.24
CA ALA A 246 -5.90 -3.46 5.36
C ALA A 246 -5.73 -4.36 4.12
N ALA A 247 -4.57 -4.32 3.47
CA ALA A 247 -4.28 -5.16 2.32
C ALA A 247 -4.38 -6.66 2.65
N ARG A 248 -3.82 -7.10 3.77
CA ARG A 248 -3.92 -8.50 4.21
C ARG A 248 -5.34 -8.92 4.53
N ALA A 249 -6.11 -8.03 5.16
CA ALA A 249 -7.49 -8.32 5.54
C ALA A 249 -8.43 -8.47 4.34
N ALA A 250 -8.07 -7.88 3.19
CA ALA A 250 -8.83 -8.04 1.94
C ALA A 250 -8.70 -9.44 1.32
N LEU A 251 -7.66 -10.22 1.68
CA LEU A 251 -7.51 -11.60 1.23
C LEU A 251 -8.36 -12.54 2.10
N PRO A 252 -9.31 -13.26 1.52
CA PRO A 252 -10.07 -14.25 2.27
C PRO A 252 -9.23 -15.50 2.56
N GLY A 253 -9.46 -16.11 3.72
CA GLY A 253 -8.96 -17.44 4.04
C GLY A 253 -7.45 -17.56 4.24
N GLN A 254 -6.93 -18.70 3.84
CA GLN A 254 -5.50 -19.03 3.94
C GLN A 254 -4.72 -18.41 2.78
N VAL A 255 -3.46 -18.11 3.05
CA VAL A 255 -2.55 -17.52 2.07
C VAL A 255 -1.25 -18.30 2.03
N ARG A 256 -0.61 -18.32 0.87
CA ARG A 256 0.74 -18.84 0.68
C ARG A 256 1.73 -17.69 0.53
N GLN A 257 2.74 -17.63 1.36
CA GLN A 257 3.83 -16.66 1.19
C GLN A 257 4.74 -17.11 0.05
N ILE A 258 4.84 -16.28 -0.96
CA ILE A 258 5.75 -16.49 -2.10
C ILE A 258 7.11 -15.88 -1.80
N THR A 259 7.12 -14.67 -1.25
CA THR A 259 8.36 -13.98 -0.82
C THR A 259 8.07 -13.04 0.35
N SER A 260 9.07 -12.86 1.19
CA SER A 260 9.13 -11.83 2.22
C SER A 260 10.58 -11.39 2.37
N THR A 261 10.83 -10.09 2.27
CA THR A 261 12.18 -9.53 2.42
C THR A 261 12.15 -8.34 3.37
N TYR A 262 13.27 -8.13 4.03
CA TYR A 262 13.48 -7.04 4.97
C TYR A 262 14.87 -6.45 4.75
N HIS A 263 14.97 -5.13 4.63
CA HIS A 263 16.22 -4.43 4.37
C HIS A 263 16.35 -3.17 5.23
N ILE A 264 17.48 -2.98 5.89
CA ILE A 264 17.83 -1.82 6.71
C ILE A 264 19.22 -1.31 6.32
N PRO A 265 19.43 -0.01 6.37
CA PRO A 265 18.45 1.07 6.34
C PRO A 265 18.18 1.53 4.91
N ILE A 266 16.97 1.93 4.64
CA ILE A 266 16.65 2.72 3.46
C ILE A 266 16.26 4.11 3.96
N SER A 267 17.19 5.09 3.96
CA SER A 267 16.90 6.47 4.34
C SER A 267 16.18 6.60 5.71
N ASN A 268 16.73 6.00 6.77
CA ASN A 268 16.14 5.92 8.12
C ASN A 268 14.79 5.15 8.17
N THR A 269 14.47 4.35 7.17
CA THR A 269 13.27 3.54 7.09
C THR A 269 13.63 2.08 6.94
N ALA A 270 13.02 1.20 7.70
CA ALA A 270 13.08 -0.22 7.45
C ALA A 270 12.26 -0.55 6.21
N GLY A 271 12.88 -1.08 5.18
CA GLY A 271 12.24 -1.49 3.94
C GLY A 271 11.75 -2.93 4.00
N GLY A 272 10.51 -3.16 3.59
CA GLY A 272 9.91 -4.49 3.50
C GLY A 272 9.24 -4.73 2.17
N ILE A 273 9.18 -6.01 1.78
CA ILE A 273 8.43 -6.49 0.62
C ILE A 273 7.81 -7.83 0.99
N VAL A 274 6.53 -8.00 0.72
CA VAL A 274 5.82 -9.28 0.90
C VAL A 274 4.93 -9.54 -0.31
N LEU A 275 4.92 -10.80 -0.79
CA LEU A 275 3.91 -11.30 -1.70
C LEU A 275 3.21 -12.50 -1.07
N LEU A 276 1.92 -12.38 -0.89
CA LEU A 276 1.03 -13.47 -0.46
C LEU A 276 0.08 -13.82 -1.60
N GLU A 277 0.00 -15.10 -1.90
CA GLU A 277 -0.96 -15.64 -2.87
C GLU A 277 -2.19 -16.19 -2.14
N ASN A 278 -3.37 -15.91 -2.66
CA ASN A 278 -4.62 -16.47 -2.14
C ASN A 278 -4.74 -17.95 -2.56
N THR A 279 -5.07 -18.85 -1.63
CA THR A 279 -5.10 -20.31 -1.86
C THR A 279 -6.51 -20.87 -1.82
#